data_cb24b1e9d4d108e9f896d8c7a246301e
#
_entry.id   cb24b1e9d4d108e9f896d8c7a246301e
#
_cell.length_a   1.000
_cell.length_b   1.000
_cell.length_c   1.000
_cell.angle_alpha   90.00
_cell.angle_beta   90.00
_cell.angle_gamma   90.00
#
_symmetry.space_group_name_H-M   'P 1'
#
loop_
_entity.id
_entity.type
_entity.pdbx_description
1 polymer ?
#
loop_
_entity_poly.entity_id
_entity_poly.type
_entity_poly.pdbx_seq_one_letter_code
_entity_poly.pdbx_strand_id
1 'polypeptide(L)'
;MGNKISTMSTISFNLYNFEKVQNAIKNNDIIINTLSDNEQDCLIAGTTNIKEEVTILNDCLKNKKDALIIIYGKNSNDITAITKYNQLIGLGFNNVAIYLGGIFEWLLLQDIYGCDNFSTTSKQIDILKYR
;
A
#
# COMPACT_ATOMS: atom_id res chain seq x y z
N MET A 1 8.76 -13.37 30.05
CA MET A 1 8.07 -13.49 30.02
C MET A 1 6.99 -13.46 29.25
N GLY A 2 6.22 -13.96 29.35
CA GLY A 2 5.08 -13.87 28.55
C GLY A 2 4.83 -12.52 27.99
N ASN A 3 5.39 -11.57 28.52
CA ASN A 3 5.18 -10.26 28.03
C ASN A 3 5.65 -10.05 26.63
N LYS A 4 6.71 -10.69 26.26
CA LYS A 4 7.19 -10.58 24.94
C LYS A 4 6.19 -11.14 23.96
N ILE A 5 5.61 -12.25 24.29
CA ILE A 5 4.61 -12.86 23.45
C ILE A 5 3.38 -11.99 23.38
N SER A 6 2.99 -11.44 24.52
CA SER A 6 1.87 -10.54 24.54
C SER A 6 2.10 -9.33 23.66
N THR A 7 3.30 -8.79 23.68
CA THR A 7 3.62 -7.68 22.83
C THR A 7 3.46 -8.03 21.37
N MET A 8 3.90 -9.20 20.99
CA MET A 8 3.73 -9.63 19.61
C MET A 8 2.27 -9.79 19.27
N SER A 9 1.48 -10.33 20.17
CA SER A 9 0.07 -10.53 19.90
C SER A 9 -0.70 -9.21 19.83
N THR A 10 -0.16 -8.14 20.42
CA THR A 10 -0.79 -6.84 20.33
C THR A 10 -0.37 -6.05 19.11
N ILE A 11 0.69 -6.49 18.43
CA ILE A 11 1.10 -5.87 17.19
C ILE A 11 0.26 -6.46 16.08
N SER A 12 -0.78 -5.76 15.72
CA SER A 12 -1.63 -6.20 14.64
C SER A 12 -1.66 -5.13 13.57
N PHE A 13 -1.56 -5.56 12.32
CA PHE A 13 -1.66 -4.68 11.19
C PHE A 13 -3.04 -4.83 10.57
N ASN A 14 -3.57 -3.74 10.05
CA ASN A 14 -4.81 -3.78 9.30
C ASN A 14 -4.47 -4.23 7.88
N LEU A 15 -4.64 -5.51 7.61
CA LEU A 15 -4.26 -6.10 6.33
C LEU A 15 -5.45 -6.12 5.38
N TYR A 16 -5.23 -5.62 4.17
CA TYR A 16 -6.24 -5.61 3.12
C TYR A 16 -5.85 -6.59 2.02
N ASN A 17 -6.86 -7.22 1.42
CA ASN A 17 -6.64 -8.05 0.23
C ASN A 17 -6.82 -7.20 -1.03
N PHE A 18 -6.64 -7.83 -2.19
CA PHE A 18 -6.73 -7.12 -3.47
C PHE A 18 -8.12 -6.53 -3.72
N GLU A 19 -9.18 -7.14 -3.21
CA GLU A 19 -10.53 -6.63 -3.43
C GLU A 19 -10.72 -5.27 -2.79
N LYS A 20 -10.15 -5.08 -1.62
CA LYS A 20 -10.24 -3.79 -0.94
C LYS A 20 -9.41 -2.72 -1.66
N VAL A 21 -8.31 -3.13 -2.29
CA VAL A 21 -7.55 -2.20 -3.12
C VAL A 21 -8.36 -1.80 -4.35
N GLN A 22 -9.02 -2.76 -4.98
CA GLN A 22 -9.91 -2.46 -6.10
C GLN A 22 -11.00 -1.46 -5.71
N ASN A 23 -11.59 -1.64 -4.53
CA ASN A 23 -12.60 -0.71 -4.03
C ASN A 23 -12.00 0.67 -3.76
N ALA A 24 -10.80 0.72 -3.22
CA ALA A 24 -10.13 1.99 -2.93
C ALA A 24 -9.87 2.78 -4.22
N ILE A 25 -9.51 2.09 -5.29
CA ILE A 25 -9.32 2.74 -6.58
C ILE A 25 -10.63 3.39 -7.04
N LYS A 26 -11.73 2.65 -6.93
CA LYS A 26 -13.05 3.17 -7.34
C LYS A 26 -13.47 4.36 -6.49
N ASN A 27 -13.14 4.34 -5.22
CA ASN A 27 -13.55 5.37 -4.28
C ASN A 27 -12.57 6.54 -4.21
N ASN A 28 -11.48 6.48 -4.98
CA ASN A 28 -10.42 7.48 -4.97
C ASN A 28 -9.80 7.65 -3.59
N ASP A 29 -9.69 6.56 -2.84
CA ASP A 29 -8.97 6.56 -1.57
C ASP A 29 -7.47 6.72 -1.82
N ILE A 30 -6.75 7.08 -0.78
CA ILE A 30 -5.31 7.31 -0.90
C ILE A 30 -4.57 5.98 -0.93
N ILE A 31 -3.76 5.77 -1.97
CA ILE A 31 -2.92 4.58 -2.12
C ILE A 31 -1.48 5.05 -2.22
N ILE A 32 -0.64 4.54 -1.34
CA ILE A 32 0.76 4.93 -1.24
C ILE A 32 1.65 3.73 -1.45
N ASN A 33 2.70 3.90 -2.27
CA ASN A 33 3.67 2.84 -2.49
C ASN A 33 4.97 3.14 -1.75
N THR A 34 5.70 2.09 -1.40
CA THR A 34 7.01 2.20 -0.76
C THR A 34 8.13 1.65 -1.63
N LEU A 35 7.89 1.56 -2.92
CA LEU A 35 8.93 1.15 -3.87
C LEU A 35 10.01 2.22 -3.94
N SER A 36 11.19 1.82 -4.40
CA SER A 36 12.30 2.76 -4.54
C SER A 36 12.02 3.80 -5.63
N ASP A 37 12.79 4.87 -5.61
CA ASP A 37 12.59 5.97 -6.56
C ASP A 37 12.72 5.53 -8.01
N ASN A 38 13.56 4.54 -8.27
CA ASN A 38 13.75 4.04 -9.63
C ASN A 38 12.76 2.93 -10.01
N GLU A 39 11.78 2.66 -9.17
CA GLU A 39 10.75 1.66 -9.43
C GLU A 39 9.36 2.28 -9.50
N GLN A 40 9.27 3.55 -9.84
CA GLN A 40 7.99 4.26 -9.88
C GLN A 40 7.30 4.22 -11.24
N ASP A 41 7.86 3.50 -12.19
CA ASP A 41 7.33 3.47 -13.56
C ASP A 41 6.08 2.61 -13.71
N CYS A 42 5.92 1.59 -12.87
CA CYS A 42 4.72 0.75 -12.92
C CYS A 42 4.14 0.61 -11.52
N LEU A 43 2.98 1.20 -11.30
CA LEU A 43 2.32 1.24 -10.00
C LEU A 43 0.86 0.81 -10.14
N ILE A 44 0.27 0.38 -9.03
CA ILE A 44 -1.17 0.12 -8.99
C ILE A 44 -1.90 1.42 -9.38
N ALA A 45 -2.93 1.31 -10.20
CA ALA A 45 -3.70 2.47 -10.62
C ALA A 45 -4.20 3.23 -9.39
N GLY A 46 -4.15 4.56 -9.46
CA GLY A 46 -4.59 5.38 -8.33
C GLY A 46 -3.53 5.64 -7.28
N THR A 47 -2.34 5.07 -7.44
CA THR A 47 -1.25 5.33 -6.49
C THR A 47 -0.84 6.80 -6.52
N THR A 48 -0.71 7.39 -5.34
CA THR A 48 -0.26 8.76 -5.18
C THR A 48 1.18 8.90 -5.69
N ASN A 49 1.42 9.93 -6.48
CA ASN A 49 2.78 10.22 -6.96
C ASN A 49 3.66 10.56 -5.75
N ILE A 50 4.85 9.97 -5.69
CA ILE A 50 5.73 10.18 -4.54
C ILE A 50 6.11 11.64 -4.33
N LYS A 51 6.11 12.43 -5.39
CA LYS A 51 6.43 13.86 -5.28
C LYS A 51 5.32 14.65 -4.59
N GLU A 52 4.10 14.12 -4.58
CA GLU A 52 2.95 14.78 -3.97
C GLU A 52 2.56 14.16 -2.64
N GLU A 53 3.18 13.06 -2.27
CA GLU A 53 2.79 12.28 -1.11
C GLU A 53 2.80 13.12 0.18
N VAL A 54 3.88 13.84 0.41
CA VAL A 54 4.02 14.64 1.64
C VAL A 54 2.93 15.71 1.72
N THR A 55 2.65 16.40 0.62
CA THR A 55 1.63 17.43 0.59
C THR A 55 0.25 16.85 0.88
N ILE A 56 -0.08 15.72 0.25
CA ILE A 56 -1.37 15.08 0.43
C ILE A 56 -1.53 14.58 1.87
N LEU A 57 -0.50 13.96 2.42
CA LEU A 57 -0.56 13.45 3.78
C LEU A 57 -0.66 14.58 4.80
N ASN A 58 0.05 15.68 4.59
CA ASN A 58 -0.04 16.81 5.48
C ASN A 58 -1.43 17.43 5.47
N ASP A 59 -2.04 17.52 4.30
CA ASP A 59 -3.41 18.01 4.19
C ASP A 59 -4.39 17.10 4.93
N CYS A 60 -4.25 15.79 4.75
CA CYS A 60 -5.10 14.83 5.43
C CYS A 60 -4.92 14.89 6.95
N LEU A 61 -3.70 15.09 7.40
CA LEU A 61 -3.43 15.17 8.82
C LEU A 61 -4.15 16.35 9.46
N LYS A 62 -4.30 17.46 8.73
CA LYS A 62 -5.01 18.62 9.20
C LYS A 62 -6.52 18.48 9.08
N ASN A 63 -7.01 17.93 7.98
CA ASN A 63 -8.41 18.04 7.62
C ASN A 63 -9.17 16.71 7.55
N LYS A 64 -8.46 15.58 7.41
CA LYS A 64 -9.10 14.29 7.14
C LYS A 64 -8.29 13.15 7.75
N LYS A 65 -8.09 13.16 9.05
CA LYS A 65 -7.33 12.09 9.72
C LYS A 65 -7.94 10.72 9.54
N ASP A 66 -9.23 10.67 9.26
CA ASP A 66 -9.95 9.40 9.10
C ASP A 66 -9.96 8.89 7.66
N ALA A 67 -9.34 9.61 6.74
CA ALA A 67 -9.28 9.17 5.36
C ALA A 67 -8.56 7.81 5.28
N LEU A 68 -9.07 6.92 4.46
CA LEU A 68 -8.45 5.62 4.26
C LEU A 68 -7.16 5.78 3.47
N ILE A 69 -6.08 5.22 4.01
CA ILE A 69 -4.78 5.20 3.34
C ILE A 69 -4.33 3.75 3.24
N ILE A 70 -4.13 3.27 2.03
CA ILE A 70 -3.62 1.93 1.80
C ILE A 70 -2.17 2.03 1.38
N ILE A 71 -1.32 1.21 1.99
CA ILE A 71 0.11 1.19 1.72
C ILE A 71 0.47 -0.16 1.10
N TYR A 72 1.31 -0.15 0.08
CA TYR A 72 1.84 -1.39 -0.46
C TYR A 72 3.31 -1.23 -0.83
N GLY A 73 4.03 -2.34 -0.81
CA GLY A 73 5.42 -2.37 -1.22
C GLY A 73 5.62 -3.30 -2.39
N LYS A 74 6.78 -3.93 -2.44
CA LYS A 74 7.15 -4.78 -3.55
C LYS A 74 6.43 -6.13 -3.51
N ASN A 75 6.47 -6.79 -2.36
CA ASN A 75 5.91 -8.13 -2.16
C ASN A 75 5.65 -8.35 -0.67
N SER A 76 5.19 -9.55 -0.32
CA SER A 76 4.80 -9.85 1.06
C SER A 76 5.97 -9.88 2.05
N ASN A 77 7.20 -9.88 1.57
CA ASN A 77 8.38 -9.87 2.43
C ASN A 77 9.00 -8.48 2.56
N ASP A 78 8.40 -7.48 1.94
CA ASP A 78 8.95 -6.13 1.91
C ASP A 78 8.55 -5.37 3.18
N ILE A 79 9.52 -5.19 4.07
CA ILE A 79 9.26 -4.54 5.35
C ILE A 79 9.03 -3.03 5.23
N THR A 80 9.33 -2.43 4.08
CA THR A 80 9.18 -0.98 3.92
C THR A 80 7.72 -0.54 4.06
N ALA A 81 6.79 -1.37 3.63
CA ALA A 81 5.37 -1.06 3.79
C ALA A 81 4.97 -1.05 5.26
N ILE A 82 5.49 -2.00 6.04
CA ILE A 82 5.21 -2.07 7.48
C ILE A 82 5.82 -0.87 8.18
N THR A 83 7.03 -0.48 7.81
CA THR A 83 7.69 0.68 8.37
C THR A 83 6.86 1.94 8.12
N LYS A 84 6.36 2.10 6.89
CA LYS A 84 5.53 3.24 6.53
C LYS A 84 4.21 3.23 7.30
N TYR A 85 3.60 2.06 7.44
CA TYR A 85 2.37 1.91 8.22
C TYR A 85 2.56 2.41 9.64
N ASN A 86 3.62 1.95 10.31
CA ASN A 86 3.90 2.36 11.68
C ASN A 86 4.16 3.86 11.78
N GLN A 87 4.83 4.42 10.78
CA GLN A 87 5.10 5.84 10.73
C GLN A 87 3.80 6.65 10.66
N LEU A 88 2.89 6.24 9.79
CA LEU A 88 1.62 6.96 9.65
C LEU A 88 0.74 6.83 10.89
N ILE A 89 0.70 5.65 11.50
CA ILE A 89 -0.03 5.47 12.75
C ILE A 89 0.56 6.40 13.82
N GLY A 90 1.87 6.46 13.90
CA GLY A 90 2.55 7.35 14.87
C GLY A 90 2.27 8.82 14.64
N LEU A 91 1.97 9.23 13.41
CA LEU A 91 1.64 10.60 13.09
C LEU A 91 0.18 10.95 13.42
N GLY A 92 -0.65 9.95 13.73
CA GLY A 92 -2.02 10.21 14.13
C GLY A 92 -3.10 9.84 13.14
N PHE A 93 -2.73 9.18 12.04
CA PHE A 93 -3.75 8.70 11.10
C PHE A 93 -4.53 7.56 11.72
N ASN A 94 -5.84 7.55 11.51
CA ASN A 94 -6.74 6.59 12.17
C ASN A 94 -7.15 5.42 11.29
N ASN A 95 -6.97 5.52 10.00
CA ASN A 95 -7.54 4.54 9.06
C ASN A 95 -6.51 4.15 8.02
N VAL A 96 -5.50 3.41 8.45
CA VAL A 96 -4.40 2.97 7.61
C VAL A 96 -4.45 1.46 7.44
N ALA A 97 -4.17 0.98 6.24
CA ALA A 97 -4.16 -0.45 5.93
C ALA A 97 -2.96 -0.79 5.06
N ILE A 98 -2.56 -2.06 5.09
CA ILE A 98 -1.47 -2.57 4.24
C ILE A 98 -2.03 -3.60 3.28
N TYR A 99 -1.71 -3.42 1.99
CA TYR A 99 -1.89 -4.47 0.99
C TYR A 99 -0.57 -5.24 0.91
N LEU A 100 -0.51 -6.32 1.66
CA LEU A 100 0.74 -7.05 1.87
C LEU A 100 1.29 -7.67 0.60
N GLY A 101 0.43 -8.14 -0.30
CA GLY A 101 0.88 -8.74 -1.56
C GLY A 101 1.71 -7.81 -2.43
N GLY A 102 1.44 -6.53 -2.37
CA GLY A 102 2.21 -5.53 -3.07
C GLY A 102 2.05 -5.57 -4.58
N ILE A 103 2.96 -4.88 -5.26
CA ILE A 103 2.91 -4.83 -6.73
C ILE A 103 3.12 -6.23 -7.34
N PHE A 104 3.89 -7.09 -6.68
CA PHE A 104 4.13 -8.44 -7.17
C PHE A 104 2.82 -9.22 -7.32
N GLU A 105 2.03 -9.30 -6.24
CA GLU A 105 0.76 -10.01 -6.29
C GLU A 105 -0.20 -9.36 -7.29
N TRP A 106 -0.26 -8.03 -7.30
CA TRP A 106 -1.14 -7.30 -8.19
C TRP A 106 -0.85 -7.64 -9.66
N LEU A 107 0.43 -7.70 -10.03
CA LEU A 107 0.82 -8.03 -11.39
C LEU A 107 0.55 -9.50 -11.73
N LEU A 108 0.69 -10.42 -10.77
CA LEU A 108 0.32 -11.80 -10.99
C LEU A 108 -1.18 -11.93 -11.27
N LEU A 109 -1.98 -11.21 -10.50
CA LEU A 109 -3.43 -11.20 -10.70
C LEU A 109 -3.80 -10.54 -12.02
N GLN A 110 -3.09 -9.49 -12.41
CA GLN A 110 -3.30 -8.85 -13.70
C GLN A 110 -3.01 -9.82 -14.84
N ASP A 111 -1.96 -10.62 -14.73
CA ASP A 111 -1.58 -11.57 -15.75
C ASP A 111 -2.65 -12.66 -15.94
N ILE A 112 -3.29 -13.05 -14.85
CA ILE A 112 -4.31 -14.11 -14.88
C ILE A 112 -5.69 -13.57 -15.24
N TYR A 113 -6.08 -12.46 -14.65
CA TYR A 113 -7.46 -11.93 -14.73
C TYR A 113 -7.62 -10.69 -15.59
N GLY A 114 -6.52 -10.09 -16.05
CA GLY A 114 -6.57 -8.96 -16.97
C GLY A 114 -6.42 -7.61 -16.35
N CYS A 115 -6.08 -6.63 -17.19
CA CYS A 115 -5.81 -5.27 -16.77
C CYS A 115 -7.06 -4.49 -16.34
N ASP A 116 -8.24 -4.92 -16.76
CA ASP A 116 -9.46 -4.21 -16.42
C ASP A 116 -9.74 -4.24 -14.93
N ASN A 117 -9.42 -5.37 -14.29
CA ASN A 117 -9.67 -5.55 -12.86
C ASN A 117 -8.45 -5.26 -12.00
N PHE A 118 -7.26 -5.29 -12.59
CA PHE A 118 -5.99 -5.10 -11.89
C PHE A 118 -5.15 -4.07 -12.64
N SER A 119 -5.67 -2.85 -12.71
CA SER A 119 -5.06 -1.79 -13.51
C SER A 119 -3.77 -1.27 -12.91
N THR A 120 -2.84 -0.91 -13.77
CA THR A 120 -1.58 -0.28 -13.38
C THR A 120 -1.33 0.96 -14.24
N THR A 121 -0.38 1.77 -13.80
CA THR A 121 -0.05 3.02 -14.49
C THR A 121 0.68 2.78 -15.80
N SER A 122 1.32 1.62 -15.93
CA SER A 122 1.99 1.22 -17.18
C SER A 122 2.05 -0.30 -17.23
N LYS A 123 2.52 -0.84 -18.34
CA LYS A 123 2.65 -2.26 -18.51
C LYS A 123 4.04 -2.73 -18.07
N GLN A 124 4.08 -3.77 -17.24
CA GLN A 124 5.33 -4.39 -16.83
C GLN A 124 5.25 -5.89 -17.12
N ILE A 125 6.13 -6.36 -17.99
CA ILE A 125 6.13 -7.77 -18.40
C ILE A 125 6.92 -8.62 -17.42
N ASP A 126 7.99 -8.09 -16.87
CA ASP A 126 8.86 -8.85 -15.97
C ASP A 126 8.34 -8.78 -14.54
N ILE A 127 7.34 -9.59 -14.26
CA ILE A 127 6.71 -9.63 -12.93
C ILE A 127 7.72 -10.08 -11.87
N LEU A 128 8.61 -10.99 -12.24
CA LEU A 128 9.55 -11.58 -11.28
C LEU A 128 10.57 -10.59 -10.73
N LYS A 129 10.70 -9.42 -11.34
CA LYS A 129 11.61 -8.42 -10.79
C LYS A 129 11.15 -7.91 -9.41
N TYR A 130 9.90 -8.18 -9.06
CA TYR A 130 9.34 -7.75 -7.77
C TYR A 130 9.26 -8.88 -6.74
N ARG A 131 9.70 -10.07 -7.08
CA ARG A 131 9.62 -11.20 -6.16
C ARG A 131 10.53 -11.05 -4.96
#